data_190ae3d85003343946ba9812d25f9a5e
#
_entry.id   190ae3d85003343946ba9812d25f9a5e
#
_cell.length_a   1.000
_cell.length_b   1.000
_cell.length_c   1.000
_cell.angle_alpha   90.00
_cell.angle_beta   90.00
_cell.angle_gamma   90.00
#
_symmetry.space_group_name_H-M   'P 1'
#
loop_
_entity.id
_entity.type
_entity.pdbx_description
1 polymer ?
#
loop_
_entity_poly.entity_id
_entity_poly.type
_entity_poly.pdbx_seq_one_letter_code
_entity_poly.pdbx_strand_id
1 'polypeptide(L)'
;MSYTVKSSEKTRKSGAETETKALLYLMNLRKDSDEINYFIVDFFNDLTGMDTYADKLWDVQSKGAKGNSPKALGKELVTLFKNFVCDFEFADYILFVGGVSNTVRINNNLNSFGIENITPSAIQKIKDGLIEEAKNKSYIEDTDITDTNINQFLDKVRVVIDDKKPSDYVRTIIKGHPNLVSEEKVLDAIF
;
A
#
# COMPACT_ATOMS: atom_id res chain seq x y z
N MET A 1 6.11 -20.62 23.42
CA MET A 1 4.78 -20.03 23.64
C MET A 1 3.92 -20.36 22.43
N SER A 2 2.72 -20.90 22.60
CA SER A 2 1.81 -21.12 21.47
C SER A 2 1.15 -19.78 21.11
N TYR A 3 1.23 -19.38 19.85
CA TYR A 3 0.50 -18.20 19.35
C TYR A 3 -1.00 -18.50 19.35
N THR A 4 -1.78 -17.63 19.95
CA THR A 4 -3.23 -17.76 19.98
C THR A 4 -3.84 -16.63 19.14
N VAL A 5 -4.50 -17.00 18.04
CA VAL A 5 -5.23 -16.05 17.17
C VAL A 5 -6.39 -15.45 17.96
N LYS A 6 -6.38 -14.13 18.17
CA LYS A 6 -7.48 -13.42 18.84
C LYS A 6 -8.66 -13.23 17.88
N SER A 7 -9.86 -13.19 18.42
CA SER A 7 -11.08 -12.97 17.62
C SER A 7 -11.10 -11.63 16.85
N SER A 8 -10.29 -10.65 17.26
CA SER A 8 -10.08 -9.37 16.58
C SER A 8 -9.31 -9.49 15.26
N GLU A 9 -8.60 -10.60 15.06
CA GLU A 9 -7.86 -10.92 13.83
C GLU A 9 -8.74 -11.60 12.79
N LYS A 10 -10.05 -11.76 13.03
CA LYS A 10 -10.98 -12.20 12.01
C LYS A 10 -11.04 -11.16 10.92
N THR A 11 -10.44 -11.48 9.80
CA THR A 11 -10.40 -10.65 8.58
C THR A 11 -11.82 -10.22 8.21
N ARG A 12 -12.09 -8.92 8.21
CA ARG A 12 -13.36 -8.43 7.64
C ARG A 12 -13.31 -8.67 6.15
N LYS A 13 -14.37 -9.24 5.56
CA LYS A 13 -14.44 -9.56 4.12
C LYS A 13 -13.96 -8.39 3.23
N SER A 14 -14.30 -7.16 3.57
CA SER A 14 -13.87 -5.96 2.85
C SER A 14 -12.36 -5.65 2.99
N GLY A 15 -11.72 -6.03 4.09
CA GLY A 15 -10.27 -5.91 4.27
C GLY A 15 -9.53 -6.89 3.35
N ALA A 16 -9.90 -8.16 3.41
CA ALA A 16 -9.31 -9.21 2.58
C ALA A 16 -9.42 -8.91 1.08
N GLU A 17 -10.55 -8.36 0.62
CA GLU A 17 -10.70 -7.95 -0.79
C GLU A 17 -9.69 -6.86 -1.18
N THR A 18 -9.48 -5.85 -0.31
CA THR A 18 -8.54 -4.76 -0.60
C THR A 18 -7.10 -5.27 -0.60
N GLU A 19 -6.72 -6.12 0.35
CA GLU A 19 -5.40 -6.76 0.42
C GLU A 19 -5.14 -7.63 -0.81
N THR A 20 -6.14 -8.43 -1.23
CA THR A 20 -6.05 -9.25 -2.44
C THR A 20 -5.84 -8.38 -3.69
N LYS A 21 -6.56 -7.27 -3.82
CA LYS A 21 -6.37 -6.32 -4.93
C LYS A 21 -4.99 -5.67 -4.91
N ALA A 22 -4.49 -5.32 -3.73
CA ALA A 22 -3.14 -4.80 -3.57
C ALA A 22 -2.08 -5.82 -4.00
N LEU A 23 -2.26 -7.10 -3.66
CA LEU A 23 -1.41 -8.19 -4.14
C LEU A 23 -1.44 -8.30 -5.67
N LEU A 24 -2.62 -8.33 -6.28
CA LEU A 24 -2.78 -8.43 -7.73
C LEU A 24 -2.22 -7.19 -8.46
N TYR A 25 -2.32 -6.01 -7.85
CA TYR A 25 -1.68 -4.80 -8.34
C TYR A 25 -0.16 -4.95 -8.35
N LEU A 26 0.43 -5.42 -7.26
CA LEU A 26 1.87 -5.61 -7.14
C LEU A 26 2.38 -6.65 -8.15
N MET A 27 1.62 -7.74 -8.34
CA MET A 27 1.98 -8.82 -9.26
C MET A 27 1.95 -8.43 -10.74
N ASN A 28 1.01 -7.55 -11.17
CA ASN A 28 0.70 -7.46 -12.61
C ASN A 28 0.49 -6.05 -13.15
N LEU A 29 0.32 -5.03 -12.29
CA LEU A 29 -0.12 -3.70 -12.76
C LEU A 29 0.94 -2.62 -12.60
N ARG A 30 2.08 -2.95 -12.06
CA ARG A 30 3.25 -2.06 -11.99
C ARG A 30 4.16 -2.28 -13.20
N LYS A 31 4.99 -1.28 -13.49
CA LYS A 31 5.99 -1.38 -14.56
C LYS A 31 7.13 -2.34 -14.21
N ASP A 32 7.38 -2.52 -12.92
CA ASP A 32 8.43 -3.34 -12.32
C ASP A 32 7.89 -4.63 -11.69
N SER A 33 6.65 -5.03 -12.01
CA SER A 33 6.06 -6.27 -11.47
C SER A 33 6.86 -7.54 -11.81
N ASP A 34 7.54 -7.56 -12.94
CA ASP A 34 8.39 -8.66 -13.41
C ASP A 34 9.72 -8.77 -12.63
N GLU A 35 10.11 -7.74 -11.89
CA GLU A 35 11.25 -7.80 -10.97
C GLU A 35 10.87 -8.46 -9.63
N ILE A 36 9.58 -8.57 -9.30
CA ILE A 36 9.11 -9.10 -8.02
C ILE A 36 8.87 -10.60 -8.13
N ASN A 37 9.66 -11.39 -7.41
CA ASN A 37 9.63 -12.85 -7.48
C ASN A 37 8.90 -13.49 -6.31
N TYR A 38 8.88 -12.83 -5.16
CA TYR A 38 8.23 -13.32 -3.95
C TYR A 38 7.25 -12.30 -3.40
N PHE A 39 6.13 -12.80 -2.89
CA PHE A 39 5.08 -12.00 -2.26
C PHE A 39 4.83 -12.58 -0.87
N ILE A 40 5.05 -11.77 0.16
CA ILE A 40 4.97 -12.18 1.56
C ILE A 40 3.85 -11.37 2.21
N VAL A 41 2.86 -12.05 2.74
CA VAL A 41 1.70 -11.45 3.41
C VAL A 41 2.00 -11.33 4.91
N ASP A 42 1.56 -10.23 5.53
CA ASP A 42 1.67 -9.98 6.98
C ASP A 42 3.11 -10.05 7.53
N PHE A 43 4.09 -9.57 6.78
CA PHE A 43 5.49 -9.55 7.24
C PHE A 43 5.93 -8.17 7.76
N PHE A 44 6.19 -7.21 6.88
CA PHE A 44 6.49 -5.83 7.31
C PHE A 44 5.21 -5.01 7.50
N ASN A 45 4.30 -5.11 6.54
CA ASN A 45 2.95 -4.57 6.53
C ASN A 45 2.00 -5.61 5.91
N ASP A 46 0.87 -5.18 5.34
CA ASP A 46 -0.13 -6.09 4.76
C ASP A 46 0.49 -6.97 3.67
N LEU A 47 1.46 -6.43 2.89
CA LEU A 47 2.13 -7.17 1.83
C LEU A 47 3.55 -6.65 1.61
N THR A 48 4.47 -7.56 1.36
CA THR A 48 5.85 -7.26 0.94
C THR A 48 6.16 -7.98 -0.37
N GLY A 49 6.58 -7.23 -1.38
CA GLY A 49 7.22 -7.77 -2.57
C GLY A 49 8.72 -7.89 -2.36
N MET A 50 9.36 -8.88 -2.98
CA MET A 50 10.79 -9.09 -2.89
C MET A 50 11.33 -9.64 -4.21
N ASP A 51 12.48 -9.18 -4.65
CA ASP A 51 13.19 -9.77 -5.79
C ASP A 51 13.84 -11.12 -5.42
N THR A 52 14.46 -11.78 -6.39
CA THR A 52 15.05 -13.12 -6.20
C THR A 52 16.12 -13.17 -5.11
N TYR A 53 16.84 -12.09 -4.91
CA TYR A 53 18.01 -12.04 -4.00
C TYR A 53 17.75 -11.27 -2.71
N ALA A 54 16.53 -10.75 -2.54
CA ALA A 54 16.16 -9.85 -1.43
C ALA A 54 16.96 -8.52 -1.41
N ASP A 55 17.47 -8.10 -2.56
CA ASP A 55 18.17 -6.82 -2.72
C ASP A 55 17.18 -5.66 -2.88
N LYS A 56 15.96 -5.95 -3.34
CA LYS A 56 14.87 -4.98 -3.49
C LYS A 56 13.62 -5.45 -2.75
N LEU A 57 13.08 -4.57 -1.93
CA LEU A 57 11.85 -4.79 -1.18
C LEU A 57 10.80 -3.74 -1.57
N TRP A 58 9.56 -4.14 -1.73
CA TRP A 58 8.40 -3.25 -1.92
C TRP A 58 7.48 -3.43 -0.72
N ASP A 59 7.24 -2.34 0.00
CA ASP A 59 6.38 -2.36 1.19
C ASP A 59 4.99 -1.81 0.85
N VAL A 60 3.95 -2.56 1.16
CA VAL A 60 2.57 -2.21 0.81
C VAL A 60 1.68 -2.23 2.04
N GLN A 61 1.03 -1.09 2.29
CA GLN A 61 -0.08 -0.96 3.23
C GLN A 61 -1.37 -0.75 2.44
N SER A 62 -2.43 -1.46 2.79
CA SER A 62 -3.72 -1.38 2.11
C SER A 62 -4.83 -0.84 3.03
N LYS A 63 -5.74 -0.03 2.48
CA LYS A 63 -6.88 0.53 3.21
C LYS A 63 -8.10 0.66 2.30
N GLY A 64 -9.16 -0.09 2.57
CA GLY A 64 -10.38 -0.08 1.76
C GLY A 64 -11.24 1.18 1.88
N ALA A 65 -10.89 2.13 2.76
CA ALA A 65 -11.64 3.37 2.95
C ALA A 65 -11.66 4.22 1.67
N LYS A 66 -12.83 4.76 1.35
CA LYS A 66 -13.03 5.66 0.21
C LYS A 66 -13.03 7.13 0.67
N GLY A 67 -12.48 8.03 -0.18
CA GLY A 67 -12.54 9.46 0.10
C GLY A 67 -11.61 9.93 1.22
N ASN A 68 -10.49 9.27 1.44
CA ASN A 68 -9.52 9.64 2.47
C ASN A 68 -9.11 11.11 2.33
N SER A 69 -9.23 11.87 3.42
CA SER A 69 -8.73 13.23 3.50
C SER A 69 -7.19 13.25 3.53
N PRO A 70 -6.53 14.37 3.19
CA PRO A 70 -5.06 14.45 3.27
C PRO A 70 -4.51 14.04 4.65
N LYS A 71 -5.14 14.50 5.73
CA LYS A 71 -4.71 14.15 7.10
C LYS A 71 -4.89 12.66 7.41
N ALA A 72 -5.99 12.06 6.93
CA ALA A 72 -6.23 10.62 7.09
C ALA A 72 -5.17 9.80 6.33
N LEU A 73 -4.82 10.19 5.09
CA LEU A 73 -3.73 9.55 4.36
C LEU A 73 -2.41 9.58 5.14
N GLY A 74 -2.08 10.73 5.75
CA GLY A 74 -0.89 10.83 6.59
C GLY A 74 -0.88 9.83 7.74
N LYS A 75 -2.02 9.63 8.40
CA LYS A 75 -2.13 8.63 9.48
C LYS A 75 -1.93 7.20 8.99
N GLU A 76 -2.45 6.87 7.80
CA GLU A 76 -2.29 5.54 7.22
C GLU A 76 -0.85 5.24 6.74
N LEU A 77 -0.03 6.25 6.54
CA LEU A 77 1.39 6.11 6.18
C LEU A 77 2.29 5.71 7.34
N VAL A 78 1.80 5.70 8.59
CA VAL A 78 2.65 5.53 9.79
C VAL A 78 3.40 4.20 9.81
N THR A 79 2.80 3.11 9.35
CA THR A 79 3.45 1.79 9.34
C THR A 79 4.52 1.68 8.26
N LEU A 80 4.30 2.32 7.10
CA LEU A 80 5.32 2.46 6.05
C LEU A 80 6.48 3.34 6.53
N PHE A 81 6.19 4.44 7.26
CA PHE A 81 7.20 5.32 7.83
C PHE A 81 8.05 4.60 8.88
N LYS A 82 7.45 3.75 9.73
CA LYS A 82 8.18 2.86 10.64
C LYS A 82 9.24 2.04 9.90
N ASN A 83 8.89 1.47 8.75
CA ASN A 83 9.80 0.67 7.96
C ASN A 83 10.85 1.52 7.22
N PHE A 84 10.54 2.78 6.90
CA PHE A 84 11.50 3.72 6.31
C PHE A 84 12.61 4.10 7.28
N VAL A 85 12.32 4.24 8.58
CA VAL A 85 13.32 4.62 9.60
C VAL A 85 14.03 3.41 10.21
N CYS A 86 13.70 2.18 9.80
CA CYS A 86 14.41 0.98 10.24
C CYS A 86 15.66 0.71 9.37
N ASP A 87 16.44 -0.31 9.74
CA ASP A 87 17.69 -0.69 9.05
C ASP A 87 17.49 -1.37 7.68
N PHE A 88 16.24 -1.57 7.23
CA PHE A 88 15.94 -2.18 5.94
C PHE A 88 15.74 -1.12 4.87
N GLU A 89 16.32 -1.35 3.68
CA GLU A 89 16.12 -0.48 2.54
C GLU A 89 15.02 -1.02 1.63
N PHE A 90 13.99 -0.19 1.40
CA PHE A 90 12.88 -0.50 0.50
C PHE A 90 13.01 0.31 -0.79
N ALA A 91 12.75 -0.35 -1.91
CA ALA A 91 12.73 0.28 -3.22
C ALA A 91 11.53 1.23 -3.38
N ASP A 92 10.38 0.89 -2.78
CA ASP A 92 9.15 1.68 -2.88
C ASP A 92 8.25 1.44 -1.65
N TYR A 93 7.54 2.48 -1.21
CA TYR A 93 6.53 2.45 -0.15
C TYR A 93 5.17 2.74 -0.76
N ILE A 94 4.27 1.78 -0.74
CA ILE A 94 3.00 1.82 -1.46
C ILE A 94 1.84 1.87 -0.48
N LEU A 95 1.04 2.94 -0.57
CA LEU A 95 -0.24 3.04 0.12
C LEU A 95 -1.36 2.76 -0.89
N PHE A 96 -1.95 1.56 -0.82
CA PHE A 96 -3.06 1.16 -1.67
C PHE A 96 -4.39 1.49 -0.97
N VAL A 97 -5.21 2.36 -1.57
CA VAL A 97 -6.43 2.90 -0.92
C VAL A 97 -7.66 2.78 -1.80
N GLY A 98 -8.84 2.61 -1.18
CA GLY A 98 -10.12 2.60 -1.88
C GLY A 98 -10.52 3.94 -2.51
N GLY A 99 -9.83 5.05 -2.15
CA GLY A 99 -10.04 6.36 -2.75
C GLY A 99 -9.47 7.50 -1.90
N VAL A 100 -9.32 8.66 -2.53
CA VAL A 100 -8.87 9.91 -1.89
C VAL A 100 -9.82 11.06 -2.23
N SER A 101 -9.87 12.09 -1.36
CA SER A 101 -10.66 13.28 -1.65
C SER A 101 -10.06 14.05 -2.85
N ASN A 102 -10.91 14.77 -3.59
CA ASN A 102 -10.48 15.55 -4.76
C ASN A 102 -9.46 16.65 -4.43
N THR A 103 -9.34 17.05 -3.16
CA THR A 103 -8.39 18.05 -2.71
C THR A 103 -6.96 17.54 -2.56
N VAL A 104 -6.76 16.23 -2.65
CA VAL A 104 -5.42 15.60 -2.50
C VAL A 104 -4.60 15.82 -3.76
N ARG A 105 -5.18 15.55 -4.93
CA ARG A 105 -4.44 15.46 -6.19
C ARG A 105 -4.48 16.73 -7.01
N ILE A 106 -3.38 17.03 -7.70
CA ILE A 106 -3.32 18.07 -8.73
C ILE A 106 -4.06 17.57 -9.97
N ASN A 107 -3.70 16.36 -10.46
CA ASN A 107 -4.39 15.70 -11.56
C ASN A 107 -5.20 14.50 -11.03
N ASN A 108 -6.52 14.65 -11.03
CA ASN A 108 -7.45 13.62 -10.52
C ASN A 108 -7.58 12.38 -11.43
N ASN A 109 -7.02 12.39 -12.62
CA ASN A 109 -7.05 11.24 -13.55
C ASN A 109 -5.92 10.23 -13.28
N LEU A 110 -4.94 10.56 -12.44
CA LEU A 110 -3.87 9.65 -12.08
C LEU A 110 -4.29 8.81 -10.87
N ASN A 111 -4.33 7.50 -11.03
CA ASN A 111 -4.70 6.56 -9.96
C ASN A 111 -3.48 5.90 -9.28
N SER A 112 -2.28 6.14 -9.79
CA SER A 112 -1.01 5.84 -9.13
C SER A 112 -0.12 7.06 -9.22
N PHE A 113 0.29 7.63 -8.08
CA PHE A 113 1.02 8.89 -8.03
C PHE A 113 1.89 9.00 -6.77
N GLY A 114 2.96 9.77 -6.87
CA GLY A 114 3.80 10.20 -5.77
C GLY A 114 3.48 11.63 -5.33
N ILE A 115 4.42 12.23 -4.58
CA ILE A 115 4.28 13.58 -4.01
C ILE A 115 4.12 14.67 -5.10
N GLU A 116 4.63 14.42 -6.31
CA GLU A 116 4.58 15.32 -7.46
C GLU A 116 3.15 15.61 -7.94
N ASN A 117 2.19 14.74 -7.64
CA ASN A 117 0.77 14.92 -7.97
C ASN A 117 -0.09 15.29 -6.76
N ILE A 118 0.52 15.58 -5.61
CA ILE A 118 -0.20 16.01 -4.41
C ILE A 118 -0.19 17.54 -4.33
N THR A 119 -1.34 18.15 -3.99
CA THR A 119 -1.43 19.59 -3.85
C THR A 119 -0.59 20.09 -2.65
N PRO A 120 0.05 21.28 -2.72
CA PRO A 120 0.89 21.78 -1.63
C PRO A 120 0.15 21.85 -0.28
N SER A 121 -1.13 22.20 -0.29
CA SER A 121 -1.95 22.22 0.93
C SER A 121 -2.25 20.83 1.47
N ALA A 122 -2.31 19.81 0.61
CA ALA A 122 -2.52 18.44 1.02
C ALA A 122 -1.22 17.83 1.57
N ILE A 123 -0.06 18.15 1.01
CA ILE A 123 1.25 17.71 1.52
C ILE A 123 1.40 18.08 2.99
N GLN A 124 1.12 19.34 3.35
CA GLN A 124 1.24 19.77 4.74
C GLN A 124 0.30 18.99 5.67
N LYS A 125 -0.95 18.79 5.27
CA LYS A 125 -1.92 18.00 6.05
C LYS A 125 -1.56 16.52 6.17
N ILE A 126 -0.93 15.94 5.13
CA ILE A 126 -0.39 14.57 5.17
C ILE A 126 0.74 14.49 6.21
N LYS A 127 1.68 15.44 6.19
CA LYS A 127 2.73 15.54 7.21
C LYS A 127 2.16 15.66 8.62
N ASP A 128 1.21 16.55 8.80
CA ASP A 128 0.55 16.74 10.11
C ASP A 128 -0.10 15.46 10.61
N GLY A 129 -0.77 14.71 9.72
CA GLY A 129 -1.40 13.43 10.03
C GLY A 129 -0.39 12.34 10.37
N LEU A 130 0.71 12.26 9.61
CA LEU A 130 1.80 11.31 9.85
C LEU A 130 2.49 11.58 11.19
N ILE A 131 2.85 12.84 11.47
CA ILE A 131 3.50 13.25 12.72
C ILE A 131 2.60 12.94 13.92
N GLU A 132 1.31 13.31 13.82
CA GLU A 132 0.33 13.06 14.89
C GLU A 132 0.24 11.57 15.19
N GLU A 133 0.14 10.73 14.15
CA GLU A 133 0.00 9.30 14.34
C GLU A 133 1.31 8.65 14.80
N ALA A 134 2.46 9.07 14.26
CA ALA A 134 3.77 8.55 14.64
C ALA A 134 4.07 8.78 16.12
N LYS A 135 3.77 9.97 16.66
CA LYS A 135 3.92 10.29 18.09
C LYS A 135 3.04 9.44 19.02
N ASN A 136 1.98 8.85 18.49
CA ASN A 136 1.11 7.95 19.26
C ASN A 136 1.57 6.49 19.23
N LYS A 137 2.65 6.18 18.50
CA LYS A 137 3.16 4.80 18.35
C LYS A 137 4.44 4.59 19.15
N SER A 138 4.43 3.62 20.04
CA SER A 138 5.60 3.28 20.88
C SER A 138 6.76 2.62 20.11
N TYR A 139 6.58 2.31 18.82
CA TYR A 139 7.58 1.65 17.99
C TYR A 139 8.27 2.62 17.00
N ILE A 140 8.03 3.92 17.12
CA ILE A 140 8.75 4.98 16.39
C ILE A 140 9.38 5.90 17.44
N GLU A 141 10.68 6.09 17.36
CA GLU A 141 11.40 6.97 18.26
C GLU A 141 11.13 8.44 17.90
N ASP A 142 10.99 9.31 18.91
CA ASP A 142 10.77 10.75 18.66
C ASP A 142 11.91 11.38 17.84
N THR A 143 13.12 10.86 17.95
CA THR A 143 14.30 11.27 17.18
C THR A 143 14.21 10.99 15.70
N ASP A 144 13.35 10.05 15.28
CA ASP A 144 13.11 9.69 13.88
C ASP A 144 12.06 10.58 13.23
N ILE A 145 11.21 11.24 14.05
CA ILE A 145 10.13 12.11 13.58
C ILE A 145 10.70 13.51 13.25
N THR A 146 11.54 13.59 12.25
CA THR A 146 12.16 14.83 11.77
C THR A 146 11.58 15.26 10.43
N ASP A 147 11.58 16.57 10.15
CA ASP A 147 11.18 17.09 8.84
C ASP A 147 11.99 16.47 7.70
N THR A 148 13.27 16.20 7.93
CA THR A 148 14.17 15.57 6.95
C THR A 148 13.70 14.16 6.63
N ASN A 149 13.50 13.31 7.63
CA ASN A 149 13.05 11.92 7.43
C ASN A 149 11.66 11.87 6.78
N ILE A 150 10.75 12.75 7.24
CA ILE A 150 9.39 12.82 6.68
C ILE A 150 9.42 13.23 5.20
N ASN A 151 10.23 14.22 4.83
CA ASN A 151 10.34 14.64 3.43
C ASN A 151 10.93 13.54 2.57
N GLN A 152 12.05 12.94 2.98
CA GLN A 152 12.71 11.84 2.27
C GLN A 152 11.80 10.62 2.12
N PHE A 153 11.01 10.31 3.16
CA PHE A 153 10.03 9.25 3.10
C PHE A 153 8.93 9.56 2.08
N LEU A 154 8.33 10.74 2.14
CA LEU A 154 7.25 11.14 1.23
C LEU A 154 7.69 11.17 -0.24
N ASP A 155 8.95 11.45 -0.52
CA ASP A 155 9.52 11.40 -1.88
C ASP A 155 9.55 9.95 -2.43
N LYS A 156 9.60 8.95 -1.55
CA LYS A 156 9.58 7.52 -1.90
C LYS A 156 8.17 6.90 -1.87
N VAL A 157 7.17 7.63 -1.36
CA VAL A 157 5.81 7.11 -1.22
C VAL A 157 5.06 7.17 -2.54
N ARG A 158 4.36 6.08 -2.84
CA ARG A 158 3.38 6.00 -3.93
C ARG A 158 1.99 5.69 -3.38
N VAL A 159 1.04 6.54 -3.71
CA VAL A 159 -0.38 6.30 -3.43
C VAL A 159 -1.02 5.65 -4.66
N VAL A 160 -1.72 4.56 -4.43
CA VAL A 160 -2.46 3.82 -5.47
C VAL A 160 -3.93 3.77 -5.09
N ILE A 161 -4.79 4.19 -6.01
CA ILE A 161 -6.23 4.16 -5.81
C ILE A 161 -6.80 2.88 -6.44
N ASP A 162 -7.60 2.14 -5.67
CA ASP A 162 -8.40 1.02 -6.15
C ASP A 162 -9.57 1.54 -7.01
N ASP A 163 -9.30 1.69 -8.30
CA ASP A 163 -10.26 2.15 -9.30
C ASP A 163 -10.83 1.04 -10.17
N LYS A 164 -10.39 -0.20 -9.96
CA LYS A 164 -10.71 -1.35 -10.79
C LYS A 164 -11.70 -2.29 -10.11
N LYS A 165 -12.48 -2.96 -10.94
CA LYS A 165 -13.30 -4.09 -10.48
C LYS A 165 -12.40 -5.32 -10.25
N PRO A 166 -12.79 -6.25 -9.37
CA PRO A 166 -12.04 -7.51 -9.18
C PRO A 166 -11.71 -8.23 -10.48
N SER A 167 -12.66 -8.28 -11.42
CA SER A 167 -12.47 -8.88 -12.75
C SER A 167 -11.33 -8.25 -13.57
N ASP A 168 -11.06 -6.96 -13.39
CA ASP A 168 -10.01 -6.27 -14.15
C ASP A 168 -8.62 -6.66 -13.65
N TYR A 169 -8.48 -6.91 -12.34
CA TYR A 169 -7.24 -7.45 -11.76
C TYR A 169 -6.96 -8.86 -12.25
N VAL A 170 -8.00 -9.70 -12.29
CA VAL A 170 -7.89 -11.11 -12.72
C VAL A 170 -7.60 -11.24 -14.21
N ARG A 171 -8.17 -10.39 -15.05
CA ARG A 171 -7.92 -10.41 -16.52
C ARG A 171 -6.47 -10.26 -16.88
N THR A 172 -5.68 -9.52 -16.12
CA THR A 172 -4.24 -9.39 -16.38
C THR A 172 -3.50 -10.70 -16.17
N ILE A 173 -3.92 -11.51 -15.21
CA ILE A 173 -3.37 -12.85 -14.96
C ILE A 173 -3.77 -13.81 -16.07
N ILE A 174 -5.07 -13.81 -16.44
CA ILE A 174 -5.63 -14.75 -17.42
C ILE A 174 -5.03 -14.56 -18.82
N LYS A 175 -4.70 -13.33 -19.22
CA LYS A 175 -4.10 -13.06 -20.54
C LYS A 175 -2.80 -13.82 -20.79
N GLY A 176 -2.05 -14.15 -19.73
CA GLY A 176 -0.82 -14.96 -19.80
C GLY A 176 -1.05 -16.48 -19.69
N HIS A 177 -2.26 -16.94 -19.35
CA HIS A 177 -2.54 -18.33 -19.02
C HIS A 177 -3.76 -18.89 -19.78
N PRO A 178 -3.61 -19.29 -21.06
CA PRO A 178 -4.72 -19.75 -21.91
C PRO A 178 -5.47 -21.00 -21.38
N ASN A 179 -4.93 -21.67 -20.38
CA ASN A 179 -5.52 -22.87 -19.78
C ASN A 179 -6.43 -22.59 -18.57
N LEU A 180 -6.61 -21.33 -18.15
CA LEU A 180 -7.56 -20.97 -17.12
C LEU A 180 -9.01 -21.03 -17.67
N VAL A 181 -9.82 -21.83 -17.03
CA VAL A 181 -11.10 -22.34 -17.59
C VAL A 181 -12.20 -21.29 -17.71
N SER A 182 -12.25 -20.30 -16.83
CA SER A 182 -13.13 -19.13 -16.94
C SER A 182 -12.73 -18.04 -15.94
N GLU A 183 -13.01 -16.77 -16.30
CA GLU A 183 -12.84 -15.60 -15.44
C GLU A 183 -13.63 -15.72 -14.13
N GLU A 184 -14.87 -16.23 -14.20
CA GLU A 184 -15.77 -16.40 -13.06
C GLU A 184 -15.19 -17.36 -12.02
N LYS A 185 -14.68 -18.51 -12.44
CA LYS A 185 -14.07 -19.49 -11.52
C LYS A 185 -12.79 -18.97 -10.86
N VAL A 186 -12.02 -18.14 -11.56
CA VAL A 186 -10.83 -17.50 -11.00
C VAL A 186 -11.21 -16.43 -10.00
N LEU A 187 -12.26 -15.64 -10.30
CA LEU A 187 -12.80 -14.64 -9.37
C LEU A 187 -13.29 -15.30 -8.07
N ASP A 188 -14.08 -16.36 -8.16
CA ASP A 188 -14.61 -17.09 -7.01
C ASP A 188 -13.52 -17.74 -6.16
N ALA A 189 -12.37 -18.07 -6.77
CA ALA A 189 -11.24 -18.64 -6.05
C ALA A 189 -10.33 -17.61 -5.36
N ILE A 190 -10.32 -16.37 -5.86
CA ILE A 190 -9.43 -15.30 -5.37
C ILE A 190 -10.15 -14.36 -4.38
N PHE A 191 -11.42 -14.07 -4.56
CA PHE A 191 -12.24 -13.16 -3.76
C PHE A 191 -13.40 -13.86 -3.04
#